data_9f9e0cca86674e3d5e4275b49f939234
#
_entry.id   9f9e0cca86674e3d5e4275b49f939234
#
_cell.length_a   1.000
_cell.length_b   1.000
_cell.length_c   1.000
_cell.angle_alpha   90.00
_cell.angle_beta   90.00
_cell.angle_gamma   90.00
#
_symmetry.space_group_name_H-M   'P 1'
#
loop_
_entity.id
_entity.type
_entity.pdbx_description
1 polymer ?
#
loop_
_entity_poly.entity_id
_entity_poly.type
_entity_poly.pdbx_seq_one_letter_code
_entity_poly.pdbx_strand_id
1 'polypeptide(L)'
;FDNIYVSFSGGKDSGVLLNMCIDYIRKNNLKIRLGVFHMDYEIQYKMTIDYVDRILEANKDILDVYRVCIPFRVSTCTSMYQSFWRPWEDSKKNIWVRSMPKKAMTKEDFPFYNTSMWDYEFQMRFAQWLHNKKDAVRTCCLIGIRTQESFNRWRCIYMSRKFQMYHKYKW
;
A
#
# COMPACT_ATOMS: atom_id res chain seq x y z
N PHE A 1 10.38 -13.18 -10.34
CA PHE A 1 10.52 -12.15 -9.32
C PHE A 1 10.94 -12.80 -8.02
N ASP A 2 11.91 -12.23 -7.39
CA ASP A 2 12.49 -12.68 -6.11
C ASP A 2 11.97 -11.84 -4.93
N ASN A 3 11.37 -10.69 -5.21
CA ASN A 3 10.63 -9.88 -4.25
C ASN A 3 9.23 -9.57 -4.78
N ILE A 4 8.21 -10.04 -4.08
CA ILE A 4 6.81 -9.84 -4.46
C ILE A 4 6.07 -9.23 -3.27
N TYR A 5 5.29 -8.18 -3.53
CA TYR A 5 4.41 -7.61 -2.51
C TYR A 5 3.05 -7.23 -3.10
N VAL A 6 2.03 -7.24 -2.25
CA VAL A 6 0.66 -6.83 -2.56
C VAL A 6 0.42 -5.42 -2.02
N SER A 7 -0.08 -4.51 -2.86
CA SER A 7 -0.64 -3.24 -2.40
C SER A 7 -2.06 -3.49 -1.86
N PHE A 8 -2.19 -3.47 -0.54
CA PHE A 8 -3.41 -3.86 0.18
C PHE A 8 -4.08 -2.64 0.81
N SER A 9 -5.20 -2.22 0.26
CA SER A 9 -5.98 -1.06 0.78
C SER A 9 -7.00 -1.44 1.87
N GLY A 10 -7.23 -2.73 2.10
CA GLY A 10 -8.34 -3.21 2.93
C GLY A 10 -9.69 -3.28 2.20
N GLY A 11 -9.75 -2.82 0.94
CA GLY A 11 -10.93 -2.92 0.09
C GLY A 11 -11.09 -4.31 -0.52
N LYS A 12 -12.29 -4.56 -1.10
CA LYS A 12 -12.69 -5.87 -1.64
C LYS A 12 -11.68 -6.45 -2.64
N ASP A 13 -11.29 -5.68 -3.65
CA ASP A 13 -10.49 -6.22 -4.75
C ASP A 13 -9.03 -6.51 -4.32
N SER A 14 -8.44 -5.62 -3.52
CA SER A 14 -7.12 -5.86 -2.92
C SER A 14 -7.15 -7.01 -1.91
N GLY A 15 -8.29 -7.18 -1.20
CA GLY A 15 -8.52 -8.30 -0.29
C GLY A 15 -8.61 -9.65 -1.02
N VAL A 16 -9.34 -9.71 -2.13
CA VAL A 16 -9.40 -10.92 -2.99
C VAL A 16 -8.00 -11.28 -3.48
N LEU A 17 -7.26 -10.30 -4.02
CA LEU A 17 -5.91 -10.51 -4.53
C LEU A 17 -4.96 -11.04 -3.43
N LEU A 18 -4.99 -10.43 -2.24
CA LEU A 18 -4.16 -10.89 -1.12
C LEU A 18 -4.50 -12.32 -0.71
N ASN A 19 -5.79 -12.65 -0.57
CA ASN A 19 -6.22 -14.01 -0.22
C ASN A 19 -5.82 -15.03 -1.29
N MET A 20 -5.94 -14.71 -2.58
CA MET A 20 -5.46 -15.58 -3.65
C MET A 20 -3.97 -15.88 -3.55
N CYS A 21 -3.16 -14.86 -3.23
CA CYS A 21 -1.71 -15.04 -3.04
C CYS A 21 -1.42 -15.93 -1.81
N ILE A 22 -2.11 -15.70 -0.69
CA ILE A 22 -1.99 -16.50 0.53
C ILE A 22 -2.36 -17.97 0.25
N ASP A 23 -3.50 -18.20 -0.39
CA ASP A 23 -3.97 -19.54 -0.75
C ASP A 23 -2.98 -20.24 -1.66
N TYR A 24 -2.44 -19.55 -2.66
CA TYR A 24 -1.45 -20.11 -3.58
C TYR A 24 -0.16 -20.52 -2.84
N ILE A 25 0.34 -19.68 -1.95
CA ILE A 25 1.52 -19.98 -1.14
C ILE A 25 1.29 -21.22 -0.27
N ARG A 26 0.14 -21.28 0.42
CA ARG A 26 -0.21 -22.39 1.31
C ARG A 26 -0.44 -23.70 0.55
N LYS A 27 -1.23 -23.68 -0.54
CA LYS A 27 -1.54 -24.86 -1.36
C LYS A 27 -0.30 -25.48 -2.00
N ASN A 28 0.68 -24.66 -2.37
CA ASN A 28 1.92 -25.12 -3.01
C ASN A 28 3.09 -25.28 -2.01
N ASN A 29 2.85 -25.11 -0.70
CA ASN A 29 3.86 -25.19 0.35
C ASN A 29 5.12 -24.35 0.05
N LEU A 30 4.93 -23.14 -0.50
CA LEU A 30 6.04 -22.29 -0.89
C LEU A 30 6.72 -21.70 0.36
N LYS A 31 8.02 -21.84 0.45
CA LYS A 31 8.85 -21.28 1.54
C LYS A 31 9.25 -19.83 1.23
N ILE A 32 8.28 -18.98 0.94
CA ILE A 32 8.47 -17.55 0.66
C ILE A 32 7.67 -16.71 1.64
N ARG A 33 8.10 -15.47 1.87
CA ARG A 33 7.32 -14.48 2.58
C ARG A 33 6.80 -13.45 1.58
N LEU A 34 5.48 -13.21 1.62
CA LEU A 34 4.81 -12.24 0.77
C LEU A 34 4.84 -10.87 1.45
N GLY A 35 5.36 -9.86 0.76
CA GLY A 35 5.23 -8.48 1.21
C GLY A 35 3.77 -8.00 1.16
N VAL A 36 3.34 -7.25 2.16
CA VAL A 36 2.05 -6.56 2.16
C VAL A 36 2.28 -5.09 2.49
N PHE A 37 2.06 -4.23 1.51
CA PHE A 37 2.13 -2.78 1.66
C PHE A 37 0.73 -2.23 1.92
N HIS A 38 0.53 -1.63 3.09
CA HIS A 38 -0.72 -1.00 3.49
C HIS A 38 -0.46 0.46 3.88
N MET A 39 -1.00 1.39 3.10
CA MET A 39 -1.02 2.81 3.47
C MET A 39 -2.20 3.07 4.40
N ASP A 40 -1.89 3.40 5.63
CA ASP A 40 -2.88 3.70 6.64
C ASP A 40 -3.15 5.21 6.68
N TYR A 41 -4.30 5.60 6.17
CA TYR A 41 -4.70 7.01 6.04
C TYR A 41 -5.33 7.58 7.32
N GLU A 42 -5.22 6.91 8.49
CA GLU A 42 -5.82 7.34 9.76
C GLU A 42 -7.36 7.31 9.73
N ILE A 43 -7.97 8.13 8.86
CA ILE A 43 -9.42 8.25 8.71
C ILE A 43 -9.93 7.17 7.77
N GLN A 44 -10.19 5.99 8.31
CA GLN A 44 -10.76 4.85 7.58
C GLN A 44 -11.94 4.27 8.39
N TYR A 45 -12.88 3.62 7.71
CA TYR A 45 -13.97 2.94 8.40
C TYR A 45 -13.45 1.88 9.36
N LYS A 46 -14.03 1.83 10.57
CA LYS A 46 -13.64 0.85 11.59
C LYS A 46 -13.66 -0.58 11.06
N MET A 47 -14.68 -0.95 10.30
CA MET A 47 -14.80 -2.29 9.70
C MET A 47 -13.63 -2.62 8.76
N THR A 48 -13.13 -1.62 8.01
CA THR A 48 -11.95 -1.79 7.14
C THR A 48 -10.69 -2.03 7.98
N ILE A 49 -10.51 -1.25 9.04
CA ILE A 49 -9.37 -1.41 9.96
C ILE A 49 -9.40 -2.79 10.63
N ASP A 50 -10.56 -3.18 11.18
CA ASP A 50 -10.75 -4.48 11.84
C ASP A 50 -10.47 -5.64 10.85
N TYR A 51 -10.87 -5.49 9.59
CA TYR A 51 -10.57 -6.47 8.55
C TYR A 51 -9.06 -6.55 8.23
N VAL A 52 -8.41 -5.39 8.06
CA VAL A 52 -6.96 -5.32 7.82
C VAL A 52 -6.22 -5.98 8.97
N ASP A 53 -6.51 -5.62 10.21
CA ASP A 53 -5.85 -6.16 11.39
C ASP A 53 -6.02 -7.69 11.47
N ARG A 54 -7.24 -8.18 11.24
CA ARG A 54 -7.56 -9.61 11.27
C ARG A 54 -6.80 -10.40 10.20
N ILE A 55 -6.79 -9.94 8.94
CA ILE A 55 -6.13 -10.66 7.85
C ILE A 55 -4.62 -10.68 8.02
N LEU A 56 -4.02 -9.57 8.45
CA LEU A 56 -2.59 -9.47 8.66
C LEU A 56 -2.11 -10.33 9.85
N GLU A 57 -2.84 -10.32 10.96
CA GLU A 57 -2.49 -11.13 12.13
C GLU A 57 -2.69 -12.63 11.88
N ALA A 58 -3.78 -13.02 11.20
CA ALA A 58 -4.07 -14.43 10.87
C ALA A 58 -3.02 -15.07 9.93
N ASN A 59 -2.25 -14.27 9.20
CA ASN A 59 -1.29 -14.74 8.21
C ASN A 59 0.15 -14.25 8.46
N LYS A 60 0.46 -13.80 9.69
CA LYS A 60 1.77 -13.26 10.06
C LYS A 60 2.94 -14.23 9.86
N ASP A 61 2.66 -15.52 9.78
CA ASP A 61 3.62 -16.59 9.52
C ASP A 61 4.23 -16.50 8.12
N ILE A 62 3.46 -16.04 7.13
CA ILE A 62 3.87 -15.94 5.72
C ILE A 62 3.93 -14.51 5.18
N LEU A 63 3.52 -13.50 5.95
CA LEU A 63 3.49 -12.11 5.51
C LEU A 63 4.63 -11.28 6.11
N ASP A 64 5.25 -10.44 5.27
CA ASP A 64 6.08 -9.31 5.68
C ASP A 64 5.24 -8.04 5.56
N VAL A 65 4.80 -7.50 6.69
CA VAL A 65 3.84 -6.39 6.72
C VAL A 65 4.55 -5.04 6.79
N TYR A 66 4.24 -4.18 5.84
CA TYR A 66 4.67 -2.78 5.76
C TYR A 66 3.43 -1.87 5.91
N ARG A 67 3.01 -1.66 7.16
CA ARG A 67 1.90 -0.76 7.48
C ARG A 67 2.43 0.64 7.71
N VAL A 68 2.17 1.54 6.76
CA VAL A 68 2.76 2.88 6.71
C VAL A 68 1.80 3.91 7.30
N CYS A 69 2.22 4.57 8.38
CA CYS A 69 1.50 5.62 9.08
C CYS A 69 2.36 6.91 9.09
N ILE A 70 2.29 7.69 8.03
CA ILE A 70 3.10 8.90 7.84
C ILE A 70 2.27 10.07 7.32
N PRO A 71 2.67 11.33 7.57
CA PRO A 71 1.92 12.53 7.16
C PRO A 71 2.22 12.96 5.71
N PHE A 72 1.98 12.11 4.72
CA PHE A 72 2.03 12.50 3.31
C PHE A 72 0.81 13.35 2.92
N ARG A 73 0.90 14.07 1.80
CA ARG A 73 -0.22 14.82 1.26
C ARG A 73 -1.22 13.89 0.58
N VAL A 74 -2.48 14.02 0.95
CA VAL A 74 -3.61 13.31 0.34
C VAL A 74 -4.56 14.34 -0.24
N SER A 75 -4.93 14.19 -1.50
CA SER A 75 -5.91 15.06 -2.15
C SER A 75 -7.24 15.03 -1.41
N THR A 76 -7.85 16.19 -1.25
CA THR A 76 -9.22 16.31 -0.71
C THR A 76 -10.16 16.84 -1.76
N CYS A 77 -11.38 16.33 -1.77
CA CYS A 77 -12.50 16.87 -2.57
C CYS A 77 -13.60 17.49 -1.69
N THR A 78 -13.37 17.58 -0.38
CA THR A 78 -14.36 18.06 0.60
C THR A 78 -14.25 19.55 0.90
N SER A 79 -13.17 20.21 0.45
CA SER A 79 -12.92 21.63 0.69
C SER A 79 -12.49 22.34 -0.58
N MET A 80 -13.08 23.52 -0.83
CA MET A 80 -12.64 24.43 -1.90
C MET A 80 -11.37 25.22 -1.53
N TYR A 81 -11.04 25.31 -0.25
CA TYR A 81 -9.94 26.11 0.28
C TYR A 81 -8.69 25.32 0.61
N GLN A 82 -8.83 23.99 0.77
CA GLN A 82 -7.75 23.09 1.13
C GLN A 82 -7.63 21.97 0.10
N SER A 83 -6.56 21.97 -0.65
CA SER A 83 -6.32 20.99 -1.72
C SER A 83 -5.84 19.63 -1.22
N PHE A 84 -5.33 19.56 0.00
CA PHE A 84 -4.83 18.31 0.60
C PHE A 84 -5.01 18.32 2.12
N TRP A 85 -4.94 17.13 2.71
CA TRP A 85 -4.81 16.91 4.13
C TRP A 85 -3.66 15.94 4.41
N ARG A 86 -3.27 15.77 5.68
CA ARG A 86 -2.23 14.83 6.10
C ARG A 86 -2.75 13.91 7.20
N PRO A 87 -2.76 12.59 7.00
CA PRO A 87 -2.95 11.64 8.08
C PRO A 87 -1.74 11.68 9.03
N TRP A 88 -1.91 11.25 10.25
CA TRP A 88 -0.86 11.05 11.24
C TRP A 88 0.06 12.25 11.43
N GLU A 89 -0.46 13.47 11.27
CA GLU A 89 0.30 14.71 11.46
C GLU A 89 0.62 14.91 12.94
N ASP A 90 1.91 14.91 13.31
CA ASP A 90 2.37 14.97 14.70
C ASP A 90 1.82 16.19 15.47
N SER A 91 1.73 17.35 14.80
CA SER A 91 1.18 18.58 15.39
C SER A 91 -0.31 18.47 15.75
N LYS A 92 -1.01 17.47 15.22
CA LYS A 92 -2.44 17.22 15.41
C LYS A 92 -2.72 15.92 16.16
N LYS A 93 -1.74 15.37 16.84
CA LYS A 93 -1.85 14.08 17.54
C LYS A 93 -3.01 14.02 18.53
N ASN A 94 -3.35 15.14 19.14
CA ASN A 94 -4.46 15.27 20.10
C ASN A 94 -5.85 15.10 19.46
N ILE A 95 -5.97 15.22 18.14
CA ILE A 95 -7.23 15.08 17.39
C ILE A 95 -7.22 13.91 16.41
N TRP A 96 -6.21 13.05 16.46
CA TRP A 96 -6.22 11.83 15.65
C TRP A 96 -7.48 11.01 15.91
N VAL A 97 -8.09 10.51 14.86
CA VAL A 97 -9.33 9.72 14.93
C VAL A 97 -9.14 8.44 15.74
N ARG A 98 -7.93 7.93 15.81
CA ARG A 98 -7.56 6.73 16.58
C ARG A 98 -6.07 6.73 16.90
N SER A 99 -5.68 5.84 17.81
CA SER A 99 -4.26 5.62 18.10
C SER A 99 -3.54 4.93 16.93
N MET A 100 -2.28 5.30 16.72
CA MET A 100 -1.42 4.66 15.73
C MET A 100 -1.19 3.18 16.10
N PRO A 101 -1.23 2.26 15.11
CA PRO A 101 -0.95 0.84 15.34
C PRO A 101 0.46 0.61 15.90
N LYS A 102 0.60 -0.32 16.84
CA LYS A 102 1.89 -0.59 17.53
C LYS A 102 3.05 -0.97 16.62
N LYS A 103 2.77 -1.60 15.48
CA LYS A 103 3.76 -2.03 14.47
C LYS A 103 3.73 -1.16 13.22
N ALA A 104 3.29 0.08 13.33
CA ALA A 104 3.30 1.01 12.22
C ALA A 104 4.73 1.43 11.86
N MET A 105 4.97 1.54 10.57
CA MET A 105 6.17 2.20 10.05
C MET A 105 5.90 3.70 9.96
N THR A 106 6.83 4.47 10.47
CA THR A 106 6.73 5.94 10.58
C THR A 106 7.70 6.63 9.62
N LYS A 107 7.74 7.95 9.63
CA LYS A 107 8.61 8.73 8.75
C LYS A 107 10.10 8.43 8.96
N GLU A 108 10.49 8.00 10.14
CA GLU A 108 11.86 7.65 10.52
C GLU A 108 12.36 6.37 9.81
N ASP A 109 11.43 5.50 9.39
CA ASP A 109 11.75 4.25 8.67
C ASP A 109 12.09 4.49 7.19
N PHE A 110 11.80 5.69 6.66
CA PHE A 110 11.92 5.99 5.24
C PHE A 110 12.87 7.17 4.95
N PRO A 111 14.16 6.92 4.69
CA PRO A 111 15.15 7.97 4.44
C PRO A 111 14.81 8.90 3.27
N PHE A 112 13.95 8.45 2.36
CA PHE A 112 13.51 9.21 1.20
C PHE A 112 12.29 10.12 1.46
N TYR A 113 11.66 9.99 2.64
CA TYR A 113 10.47 10.76 2.96
C TYR A 113 10.78 12.26 3.12
N ASN A 114 9.87 13.07 2.64
CA ASN A 114 9.83 14.51 2.93
C ASN A 114 8.39 15.00 3.13
N THR A 115 8.22 16.09 3.83
CA THR A 115 6.90 16.63 4.25
C THR A 115 6.04 17.17 3.11
N SER A 116 6.61 17.41 1.92
CA SER A 116 5.88 17.86 0.73
C SER A 116 5.37 16.72 -0.15
N MET A 117 5.77 15.47 0.16
CA MET A 117 5.49 14.29 -0.66
C MET A 117 4.00 13.96 -0.70
N TRP A 118 3.50 13.63 -1.88
CA TRP A 118 2.17 13.10 -2.08
C TRP A 118 2.14 11.57 -1.85
N ASP A 119 0.97 11.05 -1.55
CA ASP A 119 0.76 9.61 -1.32
C ASP A 119 1.19 8.73 -2.50
N TYR A 120 0.90 9.14 -3.75
CA TYR A 120 1.32 8.42 -4.95
C TYR A 120 2.84 8.48 -5.18
N GLU A 121 3.49 9.58 -4.83
CA GLU A 121 4.96 9.70 -4.89
C GLU A 121 5.61 8.78 -3.86
N PHE A 122 5.03 8.72 -2.66
CA PHE A 122 5.49 7.79 -1.63
C PHE A 122 5.39 6.33 -2.10
N GLN A 123 4.29 5.94 -2.73
CA GLN A 123 4.12 4.57 -3.26
C GLN A 123 5.23 4.18 -4.25
N MET A 124 5.59 5.09 -5.17
CA MET A 124 6.69 4.85 -6.12
C MET A 124 8.04 4.73 -5.42
N ARG A 125 8.32 5.63 -4.47
CA ARG A 125 9.57 5.61 -3.71
C ARG A 125 9.66 4.39 -2.79
N PHE A 126 8.55 3.96 -2.21
CA PHE A 126 8.47 2.75 -1.41
C PHE A 126 8.87 1.52 -2.22
N ALA A 127 8.38 1.38 -3.47
CA ALA A 127 8.75 0.27 -4.33
C ALA A 127 10.27 0.19 -4.57
N GLN A 128 10.89 1.32 -4.85
CA GLN A 128 12.35 1.42 -5.02
C GLN A 128 13.10 1.12 -3.71
N TRP A 129 12.65 1.69 -2.60
CA TRP A 129 13.24 1.45 -1.29
C TRP A 129 13.14 -0.03 -0.90
N LEU A 130 12.00 -0.67 -1.12
CA LEU A 130 11.81 -2.08 -0.81
C LEU A 130 12.69 -2.98 -1.69
N HIS A 131 12.81 -2.64 -2.98
CA HIS A 131 13.71 -3.32 -3.92
C HIS A 131 15.16 -3.32 -3.40
N ASN A 132 15.67 -2.15 -3.04
CA ASN A 132 17.02 -2.00 -2.51
C ASN A 132 17.19 -2.68 -1.14
N LYS A 133 16.20 -2.54 -0.25
CA LYS A 133 16.23 -3.14 1.10
C LYS A 133 16.28 -4.67 1.07
N LYS A 134 15.65 -5.27 0.06
CA LYS A 134 15.62 -6.73 -0.14
C LYS A 134 16.78 -7.24 -1.01
N ASP A 135 17.63 -6.35 -1.50
CA ASP A 135 18.69 -6.65 -2.49
C ASP A 135 18.14 -7.49 -3.65
N ALA A 136 16.98 -7.11 -4.13
CA ALA A 136 16.23 -7.87 -5.10
C ALA A 136 16.73 -7.65 -6.53
N VAL A 137 16.76 -8.71 -7.33
CA VAL A 137 17.02 -8.60 -8.77
C VAL A 137 15.79 -8.05 -9.50
N ARG A 138 14.59 -8.51 -9.08
CA ARG A 138 13.31 -8.05 -9.66
C ARG A 138 12.22 -8.00 -8.61
N THR A 139 11.66 -6.81 -8.43
CA THR A 139 10.51 -6.60 -7.54
C THR A 139 9.21 -6.54 -8.35
N CYS A 140 8.15 -7.16 -7.83
CA CYS A 140 6.81 -7.11 -8.39
C CYS A 140 5.82 -6.59 -7.34
N CYS A 141 5.09 -5.53 -7.68
CA CYS A 141 3.93 -5.06 -6.93
C CYS A 141 2.66 -5.62 -7.57
N LEU A 142 1.86 -6.34 -6.80
CA LEU A 142 0.55 -6.81 -7.20
C LEU A 142 -0.52 -5.81 -6.73
N ILE A 143 -1.36 -5.35 -7.65
CA ILE A 143 -2.37 -4.31 -7.37
C ILE A 143 -3.73 -4.81 -7.85
N GLY A 144 -4.71 -4.83 -6.95
CA GLY A 144 -6.10 -5.17 -7.25
C GLY A 144 -6.83 -3.99 -7.90
N ILE A 145 -6.72 -3.84 -9.22
CA ILE A 145 -7.37 -2.79 -10.00
C ILE A 145 -8.34 -3.42 -11.01
N ARG A 146 -9.53 -2.82 -11.14
CA ARG A 146 -10.50 -3.15 -12.20
C ARG A 146 -10.70 -1.97 -13.14
N THR A 147 -10.77 -2.25 -14.43
CA THR A 147 -10.98 -1.22 -15.48
C THR A 147 -12.34 -0.53 -15.35
N GLN A 148 -13.34 -1.24 -14.83
CA GLN A 148 -14.72 -0.75 -14.68
C GLN A 148 -14.89 0.27 -13.54
N GLU A 149 -13.90 0.43 -12.67
CA GLU A 149 -14.05 1.30 -11.50
C GLU A 149 -13.92 2.80 -11.83
N SER A 150 -13.12 3.15 -12.84
CA SER A 150 -12.99 4.52 -13.29
C SER A 150 -12.34 4.61 -14.68
N PHE A 151 -12.64 5.70 -15.39
CA PHE A 151 -12.02 6.02 -16.68
C PHE A 151 -10.49 6.10 -16.57
N ASN A 152 -9.96 6.65 -15.48
CA ASN A 152 -8.51 6.74 -15.26
C ASN A 152 -7.87 5.34 -15.13
N ARG A 153 -8.50 4.41 -14.40
CA ARG A 153 -8.02 3.03 -14.29
C ARG A 153 -8.12 2.29 -15.61
N TRP A 154 -9.22 2.46 -16.34
CA TRP A 154 -9.36 1.95 -17.68
C TRP A 154 -8.24 2.46 -18.59
N ARG A 155 -7.99 3.77 -18.59
CA ARG A 155 -6.94 4.40 -19.41
C ARG A 155 -5.54 3.89 -19.05
N CYS A 156 -5.23 3.73 -17.78
CA CYS A 156 -3.94 3.18 -17.35
C CYS A 156 -3.67 1.78 -17.91
N ILE A 157 -4.70 0.94 -18.01
CA ILE A 157 -4.56 -0.44 -18.46
C ILE A 157 -4.64 -0.53 -19.99
N TYR A 158 -5.61 0.12 -20.63
CA TYR A 158 -5.85 -0.01 -22.09
C TYR A 158 -4.95 0.86 -22.96
N MET A 159 -4.58 2.05 -22.49
CA MET A 159 -3.75 2.96 -23.30
C MET A 159 -2.24 2.75 -23.11
N SER A 160 -1.84 1.91 -22.21
CA SER A 160 -0.44 1.49 -22.09
C SER A 160 -0.06 0.65 -23.31
N ARG A 161 0.70 1.24 -24.25
CA ARG A 161 1.04 0.67 -25.57
C ARG A 161 1.79 -0.67 -25.53
N LYS A 162 2.28 -1.12 -24.38
CA LYS A 162 3.15 -2.30 -24.30
C LYS A 162 2.54 -3.49 -23.59
N PHE A 163 1.78 -3.30 -22.52
CA PHE A 163 1.18 -4.40 -21.78
C PHE A 163 -0.05 -3.93 -21.01
N GLN A 164 -1.14 -4.59 -21.23
CA GLN A 164 -2.43 -4.28 -20.63
C GLN A 164 -2.52 -4.67 -19.14
N MET A 165 -1.59 -5.47 -18.64
CA MET A 165 -1.66 -6.01 -17.27
C MET A 165 -0.49 -5.67 -16.36
N TYR A 166 0.60 -5.11 -16.86
CA TYR A 166 1.70 -4.66 -16.03
C TYR A 166 2.43 -3.44 -16.58
N HIS A 167 2.96 -2.63 -15.66
CA HIS A 167 3.83 -1.51 -15.96
C HIS A 167 5.24 -1.85 -15.51
N LYS A 168 6.22 -1.55 -16.35
CA LYS A 168 7.63 -1.72 -16.03
C LYS A 168 8.23 -0.35 -15.73
N TYR A 169 8.75 -0.19 -14.51
CA TYR A 169 9.54 0.98 -14.14
C TYR A 169 11.03 0.66 -14.29
N LYS A 170 11.78 1.65 -14.73
CA LYS A 170 13.24 1.66 -14.65
C LYS A 170 13.59 2.65 -13.53
N TRP A 171 14.35 2.18 -12.58
CA TRP A 171 14.87 2.99 -11.48
C TRP A 171 16.18 3.64 -11.89
#